data_3a85c6af263370cfbc69d4914ac84aba
#
_entry.id   3a85c6af263370cfbc69d4914ac84aba
#
_cell.length_a   1.000
_cell.length_b   1.000
_cell.length_c   1.000
_cell.angle_alpha   90.00
_cell.angle_beta   90.00
_cell.angle_gamma   90.00
#
_symmetry.space_group_name_H-M   'P 1'
#
loop_
_entity.id
_entity.type
_entity.pdbx_description
1 polymer ?
#
loop_
_entity_poly.entity_id
_entity_poly.type
_entity_poly.pdbx_seq_one_letter_code
_entity_poly.pdbx_strand_id
1 'polypeptide(L)'
;MESRKIQFPGHSGDNLAARLDSPAKPHAYALFAHCFTCGKDIVAASQIAQALTGRGIAVLRFDFTGLGASEGEFANTNFSSNVEDLVAAADYLRKNHAAPSLLIGHSLGGAAVLAAAAHVPEATGVVTIGAPASAVHVTHNFAADVAEIEEKGTATVTLAGRSFTITRQFLDDVADQNILDGLAKLKKALLVCHAPRDEYVGIDNASQIFAAARHPKSFLSLDTADHLLRKRQDAIYIADAIAAWASRYLARDKEVTPLPPGIVEVRETRTGPLAQHVRAGSHVLLAGEPVALGGDDAGPGPYDYLIAALGACTSMTMRLYADRKGLAADRFAVRLSHNKVHAQDCADCETKEGTIGEITRDITIEGDLSDAARTRLMDIADRCPVHVTLSHEIKIRSRLMP
;
A
#
# COMPACT_ATOMS: atom_id res chain seq x y z
N MET A 1 7.44 -3.24 -8.32
CA MET A 1 7.42 -1.82 -7.90
C MET A 1 8.45 -1.08 -8.72
N GLU A 2 8.03 -0.02 -9.41
CA GLU A 2 8.91 0.84 -10.19
C GLU A 2 9.03 2.19 -9.48
N SER A 3 10.24 2.76 -9.42
CA SER A 3 10.48 4.09 -8.87
C SER A 3 11.17 4.94 -9.92
N ARG A 4 10.45 5.91 -10.50
CA ARG A 4 10.91 6.76 -11.59
C ARG A 4 11.21 8.17 -11.10
N LYS A 5 12.36 8.72 -11.51
CA LYS A 5 12.64 10.16 -11.37
C LYS A 5 11.83 10.93 -12.41
N ILE A 6 11.24 12.01 -11.99
CA ILE A 6 10.38 12.88 -12.80
C ILE A 6 10.75 14.33 -12.53
N GLN A 7 10.55 15.17 -13.53
CA GLN A 7 10.56 16.63 -13.39
C GLN A 7 9.30 17.19 -14.03
N PHE A 8 8.75 18.23 -13.43
CA PHE A 8 7.61 18.97 -13.96
C PHE A 8 7.70 20.44 -13.53
N PRO A 9 7.11 21.37 -14.31
CA PRO A 9 7.12 22.79 -13.95
C PRO A 9 6.27 23.02 -12.68
N GLY A 10 6.85 23.71 -11.69
CA GLY A 10 6.18 24.22 -10.51
C GLY A 10 5.38 25.51 -10.83
N HIS A 11 4.90 26.16 -9.78
CA HIS A 11 4.08 27.37 -9.88
C HIS A 11 4.81 28.54 -10.58
N SER A 12 6.11 28.68 -10.35
CA SER A 12 6.96 29.72 -10.94
C SER A 12 7.45 29.41 -12.35
N GLY A 13 7.25 28.18 -12.82
CA GLY A 13 7.80 27.65 -14.07
C GLY A 13 9.15 26.95 -13.89
N ASP A 14 9.79 27.02 -12.73
CA ASP A 14 10.99 26.26 -12.38
C ASP A 14 10.67 24.75 -12.31
N ASN A 15 11.64 23.90 -12.66
CA ASN A 15 11.42 22.46 -12.63
C ASN A 15 11.48 21.90 -11.22
N LEU A 16 10.42 21.24 -10.79
CA LEU A 16 10.37 20.50 -9.54
C LEU A 16 10.84 19.07 -9.74
N ALA A 17 11.77 18.64 -8.89
CA ALA A 17 12.29 17.29 -8.89
C ALA A 17 11.35 16.37 -8.11
N ALA A 18 10.90 15.28 -8.73
CA ALA A 18 9.96 14.35 -8.16
C ALA A 18 10.39 12.89 -8.33
N ARG A 19 9.71 12.01 -7.60
CA ARG A 19 9.79 10.57 -7.74
C ARG A 19 8.39 9.99 -7.70
N LEU A 20 8.08 9.19 -8.71
CA LEU A 20 6.86 8.39 -8.75
C LEU A 20 7.19 6.95 -8.40
N ASP A 21 6.72 6.51 -7.24
CA ASP A 21 6.76 5.12 -6.81
C ASP A 21 5.42 4.48 -7.21
N SER A 22 5.44 3.47 -8.09
CA SER A 22 4.22 2.91 -8.68
C SER A 22 4.23 1.39 -8.73
N PRO A 23 3.10 0.73 -8.42
CA PRO A 23 2.88 -0.64 -8.81
C PRO A 23 2.66 -0.72 -10.34
N ALA A 24 2.70 -1.92 -10.91
CA ALA A 24 2.47 -2.09 -12.36
C ALA A 24 1.07 -1.60 -12.80
N LYS A 25 0.08 -1.74 -11.94
CA LYS A 25 -1.31 -1.27 -12.16
C LYS A 25 -1.79 -0.57 -10.90
N PRO A 26 -1.57 0.73 -10.75
CA PRO A 26 -2.09 1.48 -9.63
C PRO A 26 -3.62 1.59 -9.73
N HIS A 27 -4.33 1.31 -8.64
CA HIS A 27 -5.77 1.56 -8.53
C HIS A 27 -6.08 2.98 -8.03
N ALA A 28 -5.10 3.67 -7.45
CA ALA A 28 -5.20 5.04 -6.99
C ALA A 28 -3.83 5.73 -7.04
N TYR A 29 -3.86 7.05 -7.07
CA TYR A 29 -2.67 7.90 -6.96
C TYR A 29 -2.74 8.74 -5.70
N ALA A 30 -1.62 8.86 -5.01
CA ALA A 30 -1.42 9.75 -3.87
C ALA A 30 -0.35 10.78 -4.17
N LEU A 31 -0.53 12.00 -3.66
CA LEU A 31 0.48 13.05 -3.66
C LEU A 31 1.01 13.19 -2.24
N PHE A 32 2.34 13.16 -2.05
CA PHE A 32 3.00 13.28 -0.76
C PHE A 32 3.79 14.58 -0.64
N ALA A 33 3.43 15.41 0.33
CA ALA A 33 4.10 16.65 0.71
C ALA A 33 4.98 16.43 1.94
N HIS A 34 6.27 16.70 1.81
CA HIS A 34 7.24 16.56 2.89
C HIS A 34 7.23 17.76 3.87
N CYS A 35 7.97 17.63 4.99
CA CYS A 35 8.11 18.66 6.00
C CYS A 35 8.93 19.87 5.53
N PHE A 36 8.86 20.99 6.29
CA PHE A 36 9.62 22.18 6.03
C PHE A 36 11.13 21.89 6.03
N THR A 37 11.85 22.38 5.02
CA THR A 37 13.29 22.14 4.80
C THR A 37 13.71 20.68 4.60
N CYS A 38 12.77 19.75 4.49
CA CYS A 38 13.06 18.35 4.17
C CYS A 38 13.26 18.15 2.65
N GLY A 39 13.07 16.95 2.17
CA GLY A 39 13.07 16.62 0.76
C GLY A 39 12.26 15.31 0.53
N LYS A 40 11.96 15.05 -0.73
CA LYS A 40 11.19 13.88 -1.16
C LYS A 40 11.80 12.53 -0.79
N ASP A 41 13.11 12.49 -0.54
CA ASP A 41 13.87 11.25 -0.31
C ASP A 41 14.18 11.00 1.19
N ILE A 42 13.54 11.74 2.12
CA ILE A 42 13.63 11.43 3.55
C ILE A 42 13.08 10.03 3.83
N VAL A 43 13.61 9.39 4.88
CA VAL A 43 13.31 8.00 5.24
C VAL A 43 11.80 7.77 5.34
N ALA A 44 11.09 8.63 6.08
CA ALA A 44 9.65 8.52 6.26
C ALA A 44 8.89 8.56 4.93
N ALA A 45 9.12 9.58 4.09
CA ALA A 45 8.44 9.72 2.80
C ALA A 45 8.69 8.50 1.90
N SER A 46 9.94 8.02 1.85
CA SER A 46 10.32 6.85 1.05
C SER A 46 9.67 5.58 1.55
N GLN A 47 9.67 5.31 2.85
CA GLN A 47 9.08 4.10 3.44
C GLN A 47 7.55 4.09 3.31
N ILE A 48 6.89 5.23 3.56
CA ILE A 48 5.44 5.36 3.37
C ILE A 48 5.07 5.15 1.91
N ALA A 49 5.78 5.77 0.97
CA ALA A 49 5.53 5.62 -0.46
C ALA A 49 5.70 4.16 -0.91
N GLN A 50 6.77 3.48 -0.49
CA GLN A 50 7.00 2.07 -0.81
C GLN A 50 5.90 1.16 -0.25
N ALA A 51 5.50 1.37 1.01
CA ALA A 51 4.46 0.56 1.64
C ALA A 51 3.08 0.77 0.99
N LEU A 52 2.72 2.02 0.63
CA LEU A 52 1.48 2.32 -0.11
C LEU A 52 1.52 1.71 -1.53
N THR A 53 2.68 1.75 -2.20
CA THR A 53 2.87 1.13 -3.51
C THR A 53 2.66 -0.38 -3.45
N GLY A 54 3.15 -1.04 -2.40
CA GLY A 54 2.87 -2.46 -2.14
C GLY A 54 1.38 -2.79 -1.96
N ARG A 55 0.53 -1.77 -1.72
CA ARG A 55 -0.93 -1.88 -1.61
C ARG A 55 -1.69 -1.36 -2.83
N GLY A 56 -0.98 -1.17 -3.94
CA GLY A 56 -1.60 -0.78 -5.20
C GLY A 56 -1.84 0.73 -5.37
N ILE A 57 -1.31 1.58 -4.48
CA ILE A 57 -1.43 3.04 -4.56
C ILE A 57 -0.11 3.62 -5.09
N ALA A 58 -0.11 4.26 -6.25
CA ALA A 58 1.06 5.00 -6.73
C ALA A 58 1.24 6.29 -5.93
N VAL A 59 2.48 6.64 -5.60
CA VAL A 59 2.79 7.83 -4.79
C VAL A 59 3.75 8.74 -5.54
N LEU A 60 3.31 9.96 -5.84
CA LEU A 60 4.18 11.04 -6.29
C LEU A 60 4.66 11.82 -5.07
N ARG A 61 5.96 11.89 -4.87
CA ARG A 61 6.64 12.73 -3.89
C ARG A 61 7.61 13.64 -4.61
N PHE A 62 7.66 14.91 -4.24
CA PHE A 62 8.45 15.92 -4.93
C PHE A 62 9.12 16.86 -3.91
N ASP A 63 10.16 17.55 -4.34
CA ASP A 63 10.79 18.64 -3.58
C ASP A 63 10.10 19.95 -3.97
N PHE A 64 9.70 20.75 -2.98
CA PHE A 64 9.17 22.10 -3.23
C PHE A 64 10.22 23.01 -3.88
N THR A 65 9.78 24.08 -4.51
CA THR A 65 10.65 25.10 -5.13
C THR A 65 11.79 25.52 -4.18
N GLY A 66 13.04 25.52 -4.67
CA GLY A 66 14.23 25.87 -3.90
C GLY A 66 14.67 24.84 -2.85
N LEU A 67 14.02 23.65 -2.79
CA LEU A 67 14.39 22.58 -1.87
C LEU A 67 14.88 21.33 -2.61
N GLY A 68 15.73 20.56 -1.95
CA GLY A 68 16.21 19.27 -2.43
C GLY A 68 16.92 19.36 -3.76
N ALA A 69 16.32 18.77 -4.81
CA ALA A 69 16.83 18.78 -6.18
C ALA A 69 15.92 19.61 -7.14
N SER A 70 14.94 20.32 -6.61
CA SER A 70 14.10 21.25 -7.37
C SER A 70 14.86 22.54 -7.64
N GLU A 71 14.55 23.16 -8.77
CA GLU A 71 15.06 24.47 -9.17
C GLU A 71 14.37 25.61 -8.38
N GLY A 72 14.76 26.84 -8.64
CA GLY A 72 14.27 28.04 -7.99
C GLY A 72 15.01 28.38 -6.70
N GLU A 73 14.69 29.56 -6.14
CA GLU A 73 15.32 30.11 -4.94
C GLU A 73 14.34 30.01 -3.76
N PHE A 74 14.74 29.34 -2.69
CA PHE A 74 13.92 29.17 -1.48
C PHE A 74 13.51 30.52 -0.87
N ALA A 75 14.39 31.53 -0.93
CA ALA A 75 14.12 32.89 -0.41
C ALA A 75 12.91 33.57 -1.08
N ASN A 76 12.54 33.14 -2.29
CA ASN A 76 11.40 33.65 -3.05
C ASN A 76 10.11 32.83 -2.81
N THR A 77 10.16 31.82 -1.93
CA THR A 77 9.02 30.97 -1.63
C THR A 77 8.32 31.38 -0.34
N ASN A 78 7.08 31.00 -0.22
CA ASN A 78 6.25 31.16 0.96
C ASN A 78 5.28 29.97 1.09
N PHE A 79 4.36 30.00 2.04
CA PHE A 79 3.39 28.92 2.21
C PHE A 79 2.42 28.82 1.03
N SER A 80 1.96 29.95 0.51
CA SER A 80 1.07 30.00 -0.65
C SER A 80 1.72 29.39 -1.89
N SER A 81 2.98 29.70 -2.17
CA SER A 81 3.72 29.10 -3.28
C SER A 81 3.91 27.58 -3.12
N ASN A 82 4.07 27.09 -1.88
CA ASN A 82 4.11 25.65 -1.63
C ASN A 82 2.75 24.97 -1.93
N VAL A 83 1.64 25.65 -1.63
CA VAL A 83 0.29 25.17 -2.01
C VAL A 83 0.14 25.13 -3.54
N GLU A 84 0.63 26.14 -4.25
CA GLU A 84 0.63 26.19 -5.72
C GLU A 84 1.51 25.09 -6.34
N ASP A 85 2.68 24.78 -5.76
CA ASP A 85 3.51 23.64 -6.18
C ASP A 85 2.78 22.29 -5.99
N LEU A 86 2.00 22.14 -4.91
CA LEU A 86 1.16 20.96 -4.71
C LEU A 86 0.07 20.84 -5.79
N VAL A 87 -0.53 21.96 -6.19
CA VAL A 87 -1.52 21.99 -7.28
C VAL A 87 -0.85 21.62 -8.60
N ALA A 88 0.35 22.17 -8.89
CA ALA A 88 1.12 21.82 -10.09
C ALA A 88 1.48 20.31 -10.12
N ALA A 89 1.84 19.73 -8.97
CA ALA A 89 2.08 18.29 -8.86
C ALA A 89 0.82 17.45 -9.11
N ALA A 90 -0.34 17.91 -8.63
CA ALA A 90 -1.63 17.28 -8.91
C ALA A 90 -2.00 17.38 -10.39
N ASP A 91 -1.74 18.51 -11.03
CA ASP A 91 -1.95 18.72 -12.48
C ASP A 91 -1.03 17.84 -13.32
N TYR A 92 0.22 17.67 -12.89
CA TYR A 92 1.13 16.74 -13.54
C TYR A 92 0.57 15.31 -13.52
N LEU A 93 0.10 14.84 -12.35
CA LEU A 93 -0.52 13.50 -12.24
C LEU A 93 -1.78 13.39 -13.11
N ARG A 94 -2.63 14.40 -13.09
CA ARG A 94 -3.88 14.47 -13.89
C ARG A 94 -3.60 14.36 -15.38
N LYS A 95 -2.56 15.03 -15.85
CA LYS A 95 -2.18 15.08 -17.27
C LYS A 95 -1.50 13.81 -17.75
N ASN A 96 -0.63 13.21 -16.93
CA ASN A 96 0.27 12.14 -17.39
C ASN A 96 -0.12 10.75 -16.88
N HIS A 97 -1.02 10.67 -15.87
CA HIS A 97 -1.43 9.44 -15.19
C HIS A 97 -2.91 9.49 -14.85
N ALA A 98 -3.23 9.62 -13.56
CA ALA A 98 -4.56 9.92 -13.06
C ALA A 98 -4.45 10.93 -11.91
N ALA A 99 -5.48 11.77 -11.74
CA ALA A 99 -5.54 12.75 -10.67
C ALA A 99 -5.36 12.08 -9.30
N PRO A 100 -4.68 12.73 -8.34
CA PRO A 100 -4.47 12.12 -7.02
C PRO A 100 -5.80 12.01 -6.28
N SER A 101 -6.11 10.80 -5.83
CA SER A 101 -7.26 10.52 -4.96
C SER A 101 -6.95 10.76 -3.49
N LEU A 102 -5.67 10.76 -3.12
CA LEU A 102 -5.19 11.02 -1.77
C LEU A 102 -4.15 12.13 -1.77
N LEU A 103 -4.28 13.04 -0.81
CA LEU A 103 -3.27 14.03 -0.45
C LEU A 103 -2.71 13.66 0.92
N ILE A 104 -1.41 13.46 1.02
CA ILE A 104 -0.72 13.06 2.26
C ILE A 104 0.33 14.10 2.56
N GLY A 105 0.31 14.67 3.76
CA GLY A 105 1.28 15.70 4.15
C GLY A 105 1.87 15.45 5.53
N HIS A 106 3.19 15.61 5.63
CA HIS A 106 3.94 15.49 6.86
C HIS A 106 4.36 16.86 7.37
N SER A 107 4.13 17.15 8.67
CA SER A 107 4.50 18.40 9.32
C SER A 107 3.88 19.61 8.57
N LEU A 108 4.67 20.61 8.18
CA LEU A 108 4.16 21.75 7.38
C LEU A 108 3.55 21.30 6.06
N GLY A 109 4.06 20.24 5.44
CA GLY A 109 3.40 19.60 4.28
C GLY A 109 1.97 19.14 4.57
N GLY A 110 1.68 18.77 5.82
CA GLY A 110 0.33 18.46 6.28
C GLY A 110 -0.60 19.67 6.28
N ALA A 111 -0.13 20.82 6.73
CA ALA A 111 -0.85 22.09 6.62
C ALA A 111 -1.06 22.48 5.14
N ALA A 112 -0.03 22.30 4.31
CA ALA A 112 -0.09 22.62 2.89
C ALA A 112 -1.11 21.75 2.12
N VAL A 113 -1.19 20.43 2.39
CA VAL A 113 -2.21 19.58 1.73
C VAL A 113 -3.63 19.90 2.19
N LEU A 114 -3.83 20.37 3.43
CA LEU A 114 -5.14 20.85 3.88
C LEU A 114 -5.57 22.09 3.08
N ALA A 115 -4.66 23.03 2.87
CA ALA A 115 -4.91 24.23 2.06
C ALA A 115 -5.12 23.89 0.57
N ALA A 116 -4.26 23.03 0.01
CA ALA A 116 -4.33 22.60 -1.39
C ALA A 116 -5.57 21.76 -1.73
N ALA A 117 -6.19 21.13 -0.73
CA ALA A 117 -7.29 20.17 -0.95
C ALA A 117 -8.51 20.77 -1.65
N ALA A 118 -8.76 22.07 -1.51
CA ALA A 118 -9.84 22.76 -2.23
C ALA A 118 -9.58 22.85 -3.75
N HIS A 119 -8.30 22.85 -4.16
CA HIS A 119 -7.85 22.99 -5.54
C HIS A 119 -7.65 21.64 -6.26
N VAL A 120 -7.80 20.52 -5.51
CA VAL A 120 -7.70 19.15 -6.05
C VAL A 120 -9.05 18.44 -5.86
N PRO A 121 -10.05 18.72 -6.71
CA PRO A 121 -11.42 18.22 -6.52
C PRO A 121 -11.52 16.69 -6.55
N GLU A 122 -10.63 16.00 -7.26
CA GLU A 122 -10.61 14.55 -7.39
C GLU A 122 -10.12 13.83 -6.13
N ALA A 123 -9.40 14.52 -5.24
CA ALA A 123 -9.00 13.95 -3.97
C ALA A 123 -10.22 13.62 -3.12
N THR A 124 -10.33 12.37 -2.71
CA THR A 124 -11.42 11.87 -1.84
C THR A 124 -10.98 11.81 -0.38
N GLY A 125 -9.67 11.78 -0.14
CA GLY A 125 -9.09 11.73 1.20
C GLY A 125 -7.87 12.64 1.36
N VAL A 126 -7.75 13.21 2.57
CA VAL A 126 -6.59 13.98 3.00
C VAL A 126 -6.04 13.37 4.27
N VAL A 127 -4.73 13.21 4.33
CA VAL A 127 -4.02 12.65 5.48
C VAL A 127 -2.99 13.65 5.97
N THR A 128 -3.02 13.94 7.25
CA THR A 128 -1.99 14.76 7.91
C THR A 128 -1.20 13.91 8.90
N ILE A 129 0.12 14.07 8.93
CA ILE A 129 1.03 13.36 9.83
C ILE A 129 1.84 14.41 10.59
N GLY A 130 1.64 14.52 11.91
CA GLY A 130 2.33 15.51 12.74
C GLY A 130 2.16 16.95 12.25
N ALA A 131 1.00 17.32 11.71
CA ALA A 131 0.75 18.60 11.07
C ALA A 131 0.39 19.70 12.09
N PRO A 132 0.88 20.94 11.90
CA PRO A 132 0.39 22.08 12.66
C PRO A 132 -0.99 22.54 12.17
N ALA A 133 -1.77 23.09 13.09
CA ALA A 133 -3.09 23.67 12.81
C ALA A 133 -3.01 25.05 12.13
N SER A 134 -1.84 25.69 12.21
CA SER A 134 -1.58 27.00 11.60
C SER A 134 -0.21 27.00 10.93
N ALA A 135 -0.11 27.63 9.76
CA ALA A 135 1.18 27.80 9.05
C ALA A 135 2.19 28.63 9.87
N VAL A 136 1.71 29.55 10.72
CA VAL A 136 2.56 30.36 11.63
C VAL A 136 3.42 29.49 12.54
N HIS A 137 2.97 28.27 12.87
CA HIS A 137 3.74 27.36 13.73
C HIS A 137 5.18 27.13 13.23
N VAL A 138 5.42 27.24 11.93
CA VAL A 138 6.75 27.05 11.33
C VAL A 138 7.76 28.06 11.87
N THR A 139 7.34 29.27 12.27
CA THR A 139 8.20 30.32 12.79
C THR A 139 8.87 29.95 14.12
N HIS A 140 8.31 28.97 14.85
CA HIS A 140 8.95 28.46 16.08
C HIS A 140 10.32 27.83 15.80
N ASN A 141 10.56 27.34 14.58
CA ASN A 141 11.84 26.73 14.20
C ASN A 141 12.99 27.79 14.09
N PHE A 142 12.65 29.06 13.98
CA PHE A 142 13.59 30.22 13.90
C PHE A 142 13.06 31.42 14.67
N ALA A 143 12.45 31.18 15.82
CA ALA A 143 11.84 32.22 16.65
C ALA A 143 12.83 33.33 17.06
N ALA A 144 14.13 33.00 17.23
CA ALA A 144 15.17 33.97 17.57
C ALA A 144 15.47 34.96 16.43
N ASP A 145 15.17 34.58 15.18
CA ASP A 145 15.49 35.37 13.99
C ASP A 145 14.27 36.19 13.50
N VAL A 146 13.08 35.96 14.05
CA VAL A 146 11.86 36.65 13.60
C VAL A 146 11.95 38.14 13.71
N ALA A 147 12.44 38.66 14.84
CA ALA A 147 12.61 40.10 15.04
C ALA A 147 13.56 40.71 14.01
N GLU A 148 14.66 40.03 13.65
CA GLU A 148 15.59 40.48 12.64
C GLU A 148 14.93 40.48 11.24
N ILE A 149 14.10 39.47 10.92
CA ILE A 149 13.38 39.43 9.64
C ILE A 149 12.37 40.57 9.56
N GLU A 150 11.66 40.88 10.65
CA GLU A 150 10.72 41.99 10.70
C GLU A 150 11.38 43.34 10.53
N GLU A 151 12.57 43.56 11.15
CA GLU A 151 13.30 44.81 11.09
C GLU A 151 14.03 45.01 9.76
N LYS A 152 14.78 43.97 9.30
CA LYS A 152 15.65 44.06 8.12
C LYS A 152 15.01 43.56 6.82
N GLY A 153 13.81 43.00 6.89
CA GLY A 153 13.11 42.41 5.75
C GLY A 153 13.58 40.98 5.40
N THR A 154 14.71 40.51 5.95
CA THR A 154 15.26 39.19 5.69
C THR A 154 16.29 38.80 6.77
N ALA A 155 16.43 37.51 7.04
CA ALA A 155 17.53 36.94 7.81
C ALA A 155 17.94 35.57 7.27
N THR A 156 19.19 35.19 7.57
CA THR A 156 19.68 33.82 7.31
C THR A 156 19.52 32.99 8.56
N VAL A 157 18.65 31.99 8.50
CA VAL A 157 18.34 31.06 9.60
C VAL A 157 18.96 29.69 9.36
N THR A 158 19.34 29.01 10.42
CA THR A 158 19.87 27.64 10.34
C THR A 158 18.79 26.64 10.72
N LEU A 159 18.33 25.82 9.76
CA LEU A 159 17.29 24.82 9.93
C LEU A 159 17.84 23.44 9.57
N ALA A 160 17.76 22.48 10.47
CA ALA A 160 18.28 21.13 10.29
C ALA A 160 19.74 21.09 9.78
N GLY A 161 20.60 22.04 10.28
CA GLY A 161 22.01 22.14 9.90
C GLY A 161 22.31 22.76 8.53
N ARG A 162 21.29 23.32 7.87
CA ARG A 162 21.41 24.04 6.59
C ARG A 162 20.98 25.50 6.75
N SER A 163 21.63 26.39 6.01
CA SER A 163 21.28 27.82 6.01
C SER A 163 20.19 28.10 4.98
N PHE A 164 19.18 28.87 5.37
CA PHE A 164 18.09 29.34 4.52
C PHE A 164 17.89 30.83 4.72
N THR A 165 17.59 31.54 3.65
CA THR A 165 17.18 32.94 3.73
C THR A 165 15.66 32.97 3.85
N ILE A 166 15.15 33.54 4.96
CA ILE A 166 13.72 33.78 5.19
C ILE A 166 13.44 35.27 5.01
N THR A 167 12.41 35.60 4.30
CA THR A 167 11.99 36.98 4.04
C THR A 167 10.79 37.40 4.89
N ARG A 168 10.56 38.69 5.05
CA ARG A 168 9.34 39.21 5.69
C ARG A 168 8.06 38.73 4.97
N GLN A 169 8.12 38.67 3.62
CA GLN A 169 6.98 38.12 2.85
C GLN A 169 6.54 36.71 3.31
N PHE A 170 7.51 35.86 3.68
CA PHE A 170 7.20 34.55 4.23
C PHE A 170 6.44 34.65 5.55
N LEU A 171 6.85 35.56 6.46
CA LEU A 171 6.16 35.78 7.74
C LEU A 171 4.74 36.30 7.53
N ASP A 172 4.59 37.30 6.67
CA ASP A 172 3.30 37.91 6.36
C ASP A 172 2.35 36.81 5.72
N ASP A 173 2.85 36.03 4.77
CA ASP A 173 2.06 34.98 4.11
C ASP A 173 1.60 33.89 5.08
N VAL A 174 2.48 33.38 5.97
CA VAL A 174 2.07 32.35 6.95
C VAL A 174 1.07 32.91 7.98
N ALA A 175 1.14 34.21 8.30
CA ALA A 175 0.21 34.86 9.21
C ALA A 175 -1.19 34.98 8.62
N ASP A 176 -1.29 35.20 7.30
CA ASP A 176 -2.57 35.36 6.60
C ASP A 176 -3.27 33.99 6.34
N GLN A 177 -2.59 32.88 6.54
CA GLN A 177 -3.15 31.54 6.30
C GLN A 177 -4.11 31.10 7.41
N ASN A 178 -5.37 30.94 7.07
CA ASN A 178 -6.38 30.38 7.98
C ASN A 178 -6.82 28.98 7.52
N ILE A 179 -5.99 27.99 7.87
CA ILE A 179 -6.19 26.59 7.47
C ILE A 179 -7.47 26.03 8.09
N LEU A 180 -7.75 26.35 9.35
CA LEU A 180 -8.87 25.78 10.09
C LEU A 180 -10.24 26.19 9.52
N ASP A 181 -10.41 27.41 9.02
CA ASP A 181 -11.65 27.87 8.42
C ASP A 181 -12.02 27.10 7.15
N GLY A 182 -11.02 26.65 6.42
CA GLY A 182 -11.19 25.82 5.22
C GLY A 182 -11.69 24.41 5.54
N LEU A 183 -11.36 23.86 6.73
CA LEU A 183 -11.65 22.48 7.08
C LEU A 183 -13.14 22.17 7.21
N ALA A 184 -13.95 23.12 7.66
CA ALA A 184 -15.39 22.97 7.72
C ALA A 184 -16.06 22.77 6.34
N LYS A 185 -15.36 23.22 5.27
CA LYS A 185 -15.80 23.15 3.86
C LYS A 185 -15.04 22.12 3.05
N LEU A 186 -14.15 21.34 3.67
CA LEU A 186 -13.25 20.40 2.98
C LEU A 186 -13.95 19.37 2.09
N LYS A 187 -15.13 18.86 2.54
CA LYS A 187 -15.95 17.86 1.81
C LYS A 187 -15.18 16.61 1.36
N LYS A 188 -14.10 16.28 2.03
CA LYS A 188 -13.25 15.11 1.82
C LYS A 188 -13.06 14.37 3.13
N ALA A 189 -12.78 13.08 3.07
CA ALA A 189 -12.42 12.33 4.26
C ALA A 189 -11.08 12.83 4.80
N LEU A 190 -10.96 12.99 6.11
CA LEU A 190 -9.75 13.45 6.78
C LEU A 190 -9.24 12.38 7.75
N LEU A 191 -7.96 12.02 7.63
CA LEU A 191 -7.23 11.24 8.62
C LEU A 191 -6.15 12.11 9.26
N VAL A 192 -6.23 12.30 10.57
CA VAL A 192 -5.22 13.01 11.35
C VAL A 192 -4.37 11.98 12.09
N CYS A 193 -3.09 11.87 11.72
CA CYS A 193 -2.12 11.01 12.39
C CYS A 193 -1.18 11.87 13.22
N HIS A 194 -1.02 11.60 14.53
CA HIS A 194 -0.17 12.42 15.38
C HIS A 194 0.40 11.63 16.55
N ALA A 195 1.67 11.90 16.89
CA ALA A 195 2.31 11.32 18.06
C ALA A 195 1.97 12.14 19.32
N PRO A 196 1.48 11.53 20.41
CA PRO A 196 1.12 12.27 21.63
C PRO A 196 2.29 13.02 22.28
N ARG A 197 3.52 12.58 22.01
CA ARG A 197 4.75 13.16 22.55
C ARG A 197 5.60 13.82 21.47
N ASP A 198 4.96 14.35 20.43
CA ASP A 198 5.66 15.10 19.38
C ASP A 198 6.27 16.36 19.98
N GLU A 199 7.60 16.46 19.90
CA GLU A 199 8.37 17.56 20.50
C GLU A 199 8.43 18.79 19.60
N TYR A 200 8.03 18.67 18.31
CA TYR A 200 8.07 19.76 17.34
C TYR A 200 6.69 20.38 17.12
N VAL A 201 5.68 19.54 16.96
CA VAL A 201 4.29 19.96 16.77
C VAL A 201 3.45 19.30 17.85
N GLY A 202 3.08 20.05 18.88
CA GLY A 202 2.31 19.52 20.00
C GLY A 202 0.96 18.92 19.58
N ILE A 203 0.53 17.89 20.29
CA ILE A 203 -0.71 17.10 20.01
C ILE A 203 -1.96 17.99 19.94
N ASP A 204 -1.99 19.15 20.57
CA ASP A 204 -3.11 20.09 20.52
C ASP A 204 -3.42 20.57 19.09
N ASN A 205 -2.42 20.60 18.20
CA ASN A 205 -2.63 20.90 16.79
C ASN A 205 -3.54 19.87 16.13
N ALA A 206 -3.33 18.57 16.41
CA ALA A 206 -4.18 17.52 15.91
C ALA A 206 -5.62 17.66 16.43
N SER A 207 -5.78 18.02 17.69
CA SER A 207 -7.09 18.29 18.31
C SER A 207 -7.82 19.43 17.62
N GLN A 208 -7.12 20.54 17.31
CA GLN A 208 -7.67 21.69 16.60
C GLN A 208 -8.10 21.34 15.17
N ILE A 209 -7.23 20.67 14.41
CA ILE A 209 -7.53 20.18 13.04
C ILE A 209 -8.75 19.26 13.07
N PHE A 210 -8.75 18.30 14.00
CA PHE A 210 -9.83 17.33 14.12
C PHE A 210 -11.15 18.00 14.51
N ALA A 211 -11.13 18.96 15.44
CA ALA A 211 -12.33 19.68 15.87
C ALA A 211 -12.93 20.53 14.74
N ALA A 212 -12.11 21.25 13.98
CA ALA A 212 -12.53 22.12 12.89
C ALA A 212 -13.12 21.36 11.68
N ALA A 213 -12.65 20.15 11.42
CA ALA A 213 -13.12 19.33 10.30
C ALA A 213 -14.51 18.74 10.55
N ARG A 214 -15.29 18.58 9.47
CA ARG A 214 -16.54 17.80 9.47
C ARG A 214 -16.29 16.34 9.15
N HIS A 215 -17.24 15.46 9.49
CA HIS A 215 -17.20 14.06 9.07
C HIS A 215 -17.31 13.91 7.54
N PRO A 216 -16.64 12.88 6.95
CA PRO A 216 -15.92 11.82 7.64
C PRO A 216 -14.52 12.25 8.09
N LYS A 217 -14.20 12.06 9.36
CA LYS A 217 -12.88 12.32 9.93
C LYS A 217 -12.48 11.22 10.89
N SER A 218 -11.18 10.91 10.94
CA SER A 218 -10.57 9.89 11.78
C SER A 218 -9.30 10.42 12.43
N PHE A 219 -8.96 9.93 13.61
CA PHE A 219 -7.71 10.21 14.30
C PHE A 219 -6.94 8.90 14.50
N LEU A 220 -5.64 8.94 14.28
CA LEU A 220 -4.71 7.85 14.54
C LEU A 220 -3.61 8.34 15.47
N SER A 221 -3.54 7.79 16.68
CA SER A 221 -2.40 8.00 17.58
C SER A 221 -1.19 7.23 17.06
N LEU A 222 -0.04 7.89 17.02
CA LEU A 222 1.23 7.29 16.64
C LEU A 222 2.09 6.90 17.86
N ASP A 223 1.47 6.85 19.05
CA ASP A 223 2.00 6.41 20.34
C ASP A 223 3.42 6.91 20.63
N THR A 224 4.46 6.11 20.34
CA THR A 224 5.86 6.40 20.65
C THR A 224 6.66 6.85 19.42
N ALA A 225 6.03 7.14 18.30
CA ALA A 225 6.71 7.63 17.11
C ALA A 225 7.30 9.03 17.37
N ASP A 226 8.47 9.30 16.80
CA ASP A 226 9.02 10.66 16.76
C ASP A 226 8.42 11.46 15.59
N HIS A 227 8.58 12.80 15.66
CA HIS A 227 8.05 13.70 14.63
C HIS A 227 8.50 13.33 13.20
N LEU A 228 9.75 12.92 13.05
CA LEU A 228 10.37 12.63 11.74
C LEU A 228 10.16 11.18 11.28
N LEU A 229 9.51 10.34 12.08
CA LEU A 229 9.26 8.92 11.78
C LEU A 229 10.53 8.17 11.40
N ARG A 230 11.59 8.35 12.19
CA ARG A 230 12.91 7.75 11.92
C ARG A 230 12.90 6.23 11.98
N LYS A 231 12.02 5.65 12.81
CA LYS A 231 11.87 4.20 12.88
C LYS A 231 11.06 3.69 11.71
N ARG A 232 11.64 2.77 10.95
CA ARG A 232 10.98 2.15 9.79
C ARG A 232 9.62 1.54 10.11
N GLN A 233 9.49 0.94 11.30
CA GLN A 233 8.24 0.30 11.73
C GLN A 233 7.09 1.30 11.85
N ASP A 234 7.35 2.53 12.34
CA ASP A 234 6.34 3.58 12.48
C ASP A 234 5.86 4.04 11.09
N ALA A 235 6.77 4.21 10.14
CA ALA A 235 6.43 4.57 8.76
C ALA A 235 5.60 3.48 8.06
N ILE A 236 5.91 2.20 8.27
CA ILE A 236 5.13 1.07 7.74
C ILE A 236 3.74 1.05 8.37
N TYR A 237 3.65 1.15 9.71
CA TYR A 237 2.38 1.18 10.43
C TYR A 237 1.45 2.28 9.94
N ILE A 238 1.98 3.50 9.75
CA ILE A 238 1.21 4.62 9.21
C ILE A 238 0.72 4.32 7.79
N ALA A 239 1.59 3.78 6.93
CA ALA A 239 1.21 3.45 5.57
C ALA A 239 0.12 2.36 5.52
N ASP A 240 0.20 1.36 6.40
CA ASP A 240 -0.82 0.32 6.54
C ASP A 240 -2.16 0.91 6.98
N ALA A 241 -2.14 1.78 7.97
CA ALA A 241 -3.33 2.45 8.47
C ALA A 241 -3.94 3.38 7.41
N ILE A 242 -3.11 4.15 6.68
CA ILE A 242 -3.56 5.00 5.58
C ILE A 242 -4.22 4.15 4.48
N ALA A 243 -3.59 3.06 4.04
CA ALA A 243 -4.13 2.19 2.99
C ALA A 243 -5.46 1.54 3.41
N ALA A 244 -5.54 1.04 4.64
CA ALA A 244 -6.77 0.46 5.19
C ALA A 244 -7.89 1.50 5.29
N TRP A 245 -7.60 2.69 5.83
CA TRP A 245 -8.56 3.79 5.94
C TRP A 245 -9.01 4.29 4.57
N ALA A 246 -8.06 4.52 3.66
CA ALA A 246 -8.30 5.05 2.32
C ALA A 246 -9.15 4.12 1.47
N SER A 247 -9.05 2.79 1.66
CA SER A 247 -9.82 1.80 0.90
C SER A 247 -11.34 2.02 0.97
N ARG A 248 -11.81 2.75 1.97
CA ARG A 248 -13.22 3.14 2.11
C ARG A 248 -13.63 4.28 1.17
N TYR A 249 -12.68 5.12 0.78
CA TYR A 249 -12.92 6.37 0.05
C TYR A 249 -12.36 6.34 -1.36
N LEU A 250 -11.39 5.46 -1.62
CA LEU A 250 -10.90 5.22 -2.97
C LEU A 250 -11.96 4.46 -3.77
N ALA A 251 -12.08 4.79 -5.05
CA ALA A 251 -12.86 3.96 -5.95
C ALA A 251 -12.29 2.53 -5.88
N ARG A 252 -13.10 1.58 -5.46
CA ARG A 252 -12.72 0.17 -5.62
C ARG A 252 -12.49 -0.03 -7.12
N ASP A 253 -11.43 -0.77 -7.47
CA ASP A 253 -11.33 -1.33 -8.81
C ASP A 253 -12.72 -1.84 -9.18
N LYS A 254 -13.18 -1.51 -10.40
CA LYS A 254 -14.47 -2.02 -10.93
C LYS A 254 -14.57 -3.46 -10.48
N GLU A 255 -15.66 -3.81 -9.79
CA GLU A 255 -15.90 -5.17 -9.32
C GLU A 255 -15.38 -6.13 -10.37
N VAL A 256 -14.39 -6.94 -9.98
CA VAL A 256 -13.79 -7.90 -10.90
C VAL A 256 -14.95 -8.77 -11.37
N THR A 257 -15.44 -8.55 -12.59
CA THR A 257 -16.53 -9.37 -13.12
C THR A 257 -16.12 -10.81 -12.91
N PRO A 258 -16.90 -11.59 -12.12
CA PRO A 258 -16.52 -12.96 -11.80
C PRO A 258 -16.34 -13.76 -13.08
N LEU A 259 -15.29 -14.55 -13.15
CA LEU A 259 -15.16 -15.52 -14.23
C LEU A 259 -16.26 -16.57 -14.11
N PRO A 260 -16.76 -17.09 -15.23
CA PRO A 260 -17.71 -18.19 -15.20
C PRO A 260 -17.19 -19.39 -14.39
N PRO A 261 -18.08 -20.17 -13.75
CA PRO A 261 -17.67 -21.38 -13.04
C PRO A 261 -16.83 -22.30 -13.93
N GLY A 262 -15.77 -22.87 -13.38
CA GLY A 262 -14.86 -23.78 -14.09
C GLY A 262 -13.81 -23.09 -14.98
N ILE A 263 -13.79 -21.74 -15.02
CA ILE A 263 -12.76 -21.00 -15.74
C ILE A 263 -11.80 -20.37 -14.74
N VAL A 264 -10.52 -20.59 -14.98
CA VAL A 264 -9.41 -19.94 -14.29
C VAL A 264 -8.56 -19.22 -15.33
N GLU A 265 -8.24 -17.96 -15.07
CA GLU A 265 -7.34 -17.16 -15.89
C GLU A 265 -6.04 -16.92 -15.13
N VAL A 266 -4.91 -17.21 -15.77
CA VAL A 266 -3.59 -16.94 -15.22
C VAL A 266 -2.88 -15.94 -16.14
N ARG A 267 -2.28 -14.89 -15.57
CA ARG A 267 -1.64 -13.82 -16.31
C ARG A 267 -0.40 -13.32 -15.59
N GLU A 268 0.68 -13.09 -16.32
CA GLU A 268 1.89 -12.46 -15.77
C GLU A 268 1.58 -11.10 -15.15
N THR A 269 2.15 -10.85 -13.94
CA THR A 269 2.00 -9.55 -13.26
C THR A 269 2.91 -8.49 -13.87
N ARG A 270 4.05 -8.88 -14.42
CA ARG A 270 5.17 -8.01 -14.87
C ARG A 270 5.75 -7.14 -13.75
N THR A 271 5.47 -7.46 -12.48
CA THR A 271 6.00 -6.75 -11.30
C THR A 271 7.20 -7.43 -10.69
N GLY A 272 7.43 -8.70 -11.01
CA GLY A 272 8.53 -9.51 -10.54
C GLY A 272 8.79 -10.69 -11.47
N PRO A 273 9.94 -11.36 -11.36
CA PRO A 273 10.21 -12.55 -12.13
C PRO A 273 9.25 -13.67 -11.74
N LEU A 274 8.61 -14.29 -12.75
CA LEU A 274 7.71 -15.44 -12.64
C LEU A 274 6.43 -15.21 -11.81
N ALA A 275 6.14 -13.97 -11.37
CA ALA A 275 4.94 -13.65 -10.60
C ALA A 275 3.68 -13.63 -11.49
N GLN A 276 2.60 -14.30 -11.05
CA GLN A 276 1.36 -14.47 -11.79
C GLN A 276 0.15 -14.03 -10.97
N HIS A 277 -0.83 -13.38 -11.61
CA HIS A 277 -2.18 -13.27 -11.09
C HIS A 277 -3.01 -14.49 -11.50
N VAL A 278 -3.64 -15.14 -10.53
CA VAL A 278 -4.56 -16.26 -10.74
C VAL A 278 -5.97 -15.79 -10.38
N ARG A 279 -6.87 -15.77 -11.35
CA ARG A 279 -8.27 -15.39 -11.16
C ARG A 279 -9.16 -16.62 -11.24
N ALA A 280 -10.00 -16.84 -10.21
CA ALA A 280 -10.98 -17.93 -10.17
C ALA A 280 -12.31 -17.37 -9.62
N GLY A 281 -13.34 -17.25 -10.44
CA GLY A 281 -14.57 -16.56 -10.08
C GLY A 281 -14.27 -15.10 -9.70
N SER A 282 -14.67 -14.67 -8.49
CA SER A 282 -14.38 -13.35 -7.91
C SER A 282 -13.04 -13.26 -7.16
N HIS A 283 -12.32 -14.39 -7.02
CA HIS A 283 -11.07 -14.44 -6.26
C HIS A 283 -9.88 -14.08 -7.14
N VAL A 284 -8.96 -13.30 -6.59
CA VAL A 284 -7.67 -12.98 -7.21
C VAL A 284 -6.58 -13.44 -6.25
N LEU A 285 -5.73 -14.34 -6.72
CA LEU A 285 -4.63 -14.92 -5.98
C LEU A 285 -3.31 -14.61 -6.69
N LEU A 286 -2.19 -14.76 -6.00
CA LEU A 286 -0.85 -14.65 -6.57
C LEU A 286 -0.23 -16.04 -6.66
N ALA A 287 0.47 -16.33 -7.76
CA ALA A 287 1.36 -17.47 -7.88
C ALA A 287 2.76 -16.98 -8.25
N GLY A 288 3.79 -17.73 -7.87
CA GLY A 288 5.18 -17.39 -8.14
C GLY A 288 6.08 -18.59 -7.98
N GLU A 289 7.38 -18.36 -8.03
CA GLU A 289 8.40 -19.34 -7.73
C GLU A 289 9.33 -18.81 -6.63
N PRO A 290 9.95 -19.67 -5.83
CA PRO A 290 10.95 -19.27 -4.85
C PRO A 290 12.16 -18.57 -5.49
N VAL A 291 12.85 -17.75 -4.72
CA VAL A 291 14.08 -17.05 -5.17
C VAL A 291 15.13 -18.03 -5.70
N ALA A 292 15.25 -19.23 -5.11
CA ALA A 292 16.16 -20.28 -5.55
C ALA A 292 15.88 -20.79 -6.99
N LEU A 293 14.65 -20.62 -7.47
CA LEU A 293 14.23 -20.99 -8.83
C LEU A 293 14.10 -19.78 -9.78
N GLY A 294 14.60 -18.62 -9.36
CA GLY A 294 14.60 -17.39 -10.17
C GLY A 294 13.33 -16.56 -10.00
N GLY A 295 12.46 -16.88 -9.05
CA GLY A 295 11.30 -16.09 -8.65
C GLY A 295 11.62 -15.02 -7.61
N ASP A 296 10.57 -14.42 -7.07
CA ASP A 296 10.61 -13.43 -5.99
C ASP A 296 9.74 -13.82 -4.78
N ASP A 297 9.31 -15.10 -4.74
CA ASP A 297 8.43 -15.64 -3.68
C ASP A 297 7.13 -14.83 -3.51
N ALA A 298 6.57 -14.34 -4.62
CA ALA A 298 5.35 -13.53 -4.62
C ALA A 298 4.10 -14.30 -4.21
N GLY A 299 4.11 -15.62 -4.29
CA GLY A 299 3.01 -16.52 -3.94
C GLY A 299 3.38 -17.99 -4.10
N PRO A 300 2.44 -18.92 -3.77
CA PRO A 300 2.65 -20.35 -3.92
C PRO A 300 3.07 -20.75 -5.34
N GLY A 301 3.93 -21.78 -5.44
CA GLY A 301 4.33 -22.33 -6.72
C GLY A 301 3.23 -23.11 -7.42
N PRO A 302 3.39 -23.43 -8.72
CA PRO A 302 2.36 -24.17 -9.48
C PRO A 302 2.01 -25.52 -8.87
N TYR A 303 2.99 -26.27 -8.37
CA TYR A 303 2.74 -27.56 -7.71
C TYR A 303 2.07 -27.40 -6.34
N ASP A 304 2.34 -26.29 -5.62
CA ASP A 304 1.65 -25.97 -4.36
C ASP A 304 0.15 -25.78 -4.62
N TYR A 305 -0.24 -25.12 -5.70
CA TYR A 305 -1.63 -24.97 -6.11
C TYR A 305 -2.27 -26.33 -6.46
N LEU A 306 -1.54 -27.21 -7.14
CA LEU A 306 -2.04 -28.53 -7.51
C LEU A 306 -2.33 -29.39 -6.27
N ILE A 307 -1.36 -29.49 -5.35
CA ILE A 307 -1.54 -30.30 -4.14
C ILE A 307 -2.50 -29.63 -3.14
N ALA A 308 -2.56 -28.30 -3.09
CA ALA A 308 -3.56 -27.58 -2.29
C ALA A 308 -5.00 -27.88 -2.77
N ALA A 309 -5.22 -27.96 -4.08
CA ALA A 309 -6.52 -28.34 -4.64
C ALA A 309 -6.92 -29.76 -4.21
N LEU A 310 -5.98 -30.70 -4.25
CA LEU A 310 -6.21 -32.08 -3.79
C LEU A 310 -6.52 -32.10 -2.28
N GLY A 311 -5.74 -31.39 -1.45
CA GLY A 311 -5.93 -31.34 0.00
C GLY A 311 -7.26 -30.73 0.40
N ALA A 312 -7.61 -29.60 -0.21
CA ALA A 312 -8.90 -28.94 0.02
C ALA A 312 -10.09 -29.85 -0.36
N CYS A 313 -10.02 -30.44 -1.55
CA CYS A 313 -11.06 -31.35 -2.01
C CYS A 313 -11.21 -32.59 -1.10
N THR A 314 -10.10 -33.19 -0.66
CA THR A 314 -10.09 -34.30 0.29
C THR A 314 -10.79 -33.93 1.60
N SER A 315 -10.36 -32.84 2.25
CA SER A 315 -10.92 -32.36 3.52
C SER A 315 -12.42 -32.04 3.41
N MET A 316 -12.83 -31.32 2.35
CA MET A 316 -14.23 -30.97 2.10
C MET A 316 -15.10 -32.21 1.86
N THR A 317 -14.61 -33.21 1.11
CA THR A 317 -15.33 -34.44 0.83
C THR A 317 -15.54 -35.25 2.11
N MET A 318 -14.54 -35.38 2.94
CA MET A 318 -14.61 -36.01 4.26
C MET A 318 -15.61 -35.28 5.18
N ARG A 319 -15.59 -33.96 5.21
CA ARG A 319 -16.54 -33.14 6.00
C ARG A 319 -17.98 -33.37 5.56
N LEU A 320 -18.25 -33.29 4.27
CA LEU A 320 -19.58 -33.51 3.72
C LEU A 320 -20.13 -34.91 4.06
N TYR A 321 -19.25 -35.93 4.05
CA TYR A 321 -19.64 -37.29 4.44
C TYR A 321 -19.91 -37.39 5.94
N ALA A 322 -19.03 -36.84 6.79
CA ALA A 322 -19.16 -36.86 8.23
C ALA A 322 -20.46 -36.18 8.68
N ASP A 323 -20.75 -34.99 8.15
CA ASP A 323 -21.96 -34.22 8.47
C ASP A 323 -23.23 -34.98 8.05
N ARG A 324 -23.23 -35.59 6.86
CA ARG A 324 -24.38 -36.40 6.37
C ARG A 324 -24.62 -37.64 7.22
N LYS A 325 -23.57 -38.19 7.83
CA LYS A 325 -23.65 -39.42 8.65
C LYS A 325 -23.77 -39.15 10.14
N GLY A 326 -23.75 -37.88 10.56
CA GLY A 326 -23.77 -37.48 11.97
C GLY A 326 -22.55 -37.98 12.75
N LEU A 327 -21.37 -38.05 12.10
CA LEU A 327 -20.12 -38.44 12.75
C LEU A 327 -19.55 -37.27 13.58
N ALA A 328 -19.09 -37.55 14.80
CA ALA A 328 -18.50 -36.56 15.70
C ALA A 328 -17.04 -36.25 15.30
N ALA A 329 -16.84 -35.73 14.09
CA ALA A 329 -15.55 -35.30 13.58
C ALA A 329 -15.38 -33.79 13.79
N ASP A 330 -14.44 -33.41 14.65
CA ASP A 330 -14.19 -32.01 14.99
C ASP A 330 -13.44 -31.31 13.84
N ARG A 331 -12.36 -31.89 13.35
CA ARG A 331 -11.48 -31.29 12.35
C ARG A 331 -10.85 -32.33 11.43
N PHE A 332 -10.65 -31.93 10.17
CA PHE A 332 -9.83 -32.62 9.20
C PHE A 332 -8.63 -31.76 8.82
N ALA A 333 -7.42 -32.31 8.85
CA ALA A 333 -6.22 -31.69 8.32
C ALA A 333 -5.56 -32.62 7.31
N VAL A 334 -5.07 -32.07 6.22
CA VAL A 334 -4.39 -32.82 5.16
C VAL A 334 -3.07 -32.14 4.87
N ARG A 335 -1.97 -32.85 5.10
CA ARG A 335 -0.62 -32.43 4.71
C ARG A 335 -0.25 -33.17 3.45
N LEU A 336 0.29 -32.45 2.46
CA LEU A 336 0.67 -33.04 1.19
C LEU A 336 2.11 -32.67 0.84
N SER A 337 2.75 -33.59 0.12
CA SER A 337 4.03 -33.35 -0.55
C SER A 337 3.97 -33.90 -1.97
N HIS A 338 4.75 -33.28 -2.87
CA HIS A 338 4.92 -33.72 -4.24
C HIS A 338 6.41 -33.92 -4.51
N ASN A 339 6.77 -35.11 -5.01
CA ASN A 339 8.11 -35.47 -5.40
C ASN A 339 8.11 -36.09 -6.79
N LYS A 340 9.30 -36.16 -7.42
CA LYS A 340 9.54 -36.97 -8.61
C LYS A 340 10.33 -38.19 -8.21
N VAL A 341 9.84 -39.38 -8.56
CA VAL A 341 10.49 -40.66 -8.31
C VAL A 341 10.77 -41.38 -9.63
N HIS A 342 11.81 -42.20 -9.68
CA HIS A 342 12.04 -43.03 -10.86
C HIS A 342 10.96 -44.11 -10.97
N ALA A 343 10.42 -44.30 -12.18
CA ALA A 343 9.39 -45.29 -12.44
C ALA A 343 9.81 -46.72 -12.02
N GLN A 344 11.10 -47.03 -12.07
CA GLN A 344 11.63 -48.34 -11.64
C GLN A 344 11.57 -48.55 -10.12
N ASP A 345 11.55 -47.46 -9.33
CA ASP A 345 11.48 -47.53 -7.88
C ASP A 345 10.05 -47.59 -7.34
N CYS A 346 9.06 -47.45 -8.23
CA CYS A 346 7.65 -47.50 -7.90
C CYS A 346 7.09 -48.91 -8.19
N ALA A 347 6.74 -49.66 -7.15
CA ALA A 347 6.29 -51.06 -7.28
C ALA A 347 4.91 -51.18 -7.89
N ASP A 348 4.02 -50.20 -7.67
CA ASP A 348 2.60 -50.19 -8.05
C ASP A 348 2.28 -49.23 -9.24
N CYS A 349 3.28 -48.68 -9.88
CA CYS A 349 3.11 -47.76 -10.99
C CYS A 349 2.98 -48.51 -12.35
N GLU A 350 2.13 -47.97 -13.22
CA GLU A 350 1.95 -48.47 -14.58
C GLU A 350 3.11 -48.08 -15.51
N THR A 351 3.66 -46.86 -15.35
CA THR A 351 4.82 -46.38 -16.10
C THR A 351 6.06 -47.13 -15.63
N LYS A 352 6.85 -47.66 -16.58
CA LYS A 352 8.04 -48.49 -16.28
C LYS A 352 9.37 -47.77 -16.58
N GLU A 353 9.34 -46.65 -17.31
CA GLU A 353 10.53 -45.88 -17.68
C GLU A 353 10.38 -44.42 -17.38
N GLY A 354 11.47 -43.70 -17.06
CA GLY A 354 11.50 -42.31 -16.77
C GLY A 354 11.16 -41.96 -15.30
N THR A 355 10.60 -40.78 -15.08
CA THR A 355 10.19 -40.28 -13.75
C THR A 355 8.70 -40.04 -13.69
N ILE A 356 8.09 -40.36 -12.57
CA ILE A 356 6.69 -40.10 -12.27
C ILE A 356 6.56 -39.08 -11.14
N GLY A 357 5.44 -38.35 -11.11
CA GLY A 357 5.08 -37.51 -9.96
C GLY A 357 4.41 -38.34 -8.89
N GLU A 358 4.90 -38.28 -7.67
CA GLU A 358 4.31 -38.90 -6.50
C GLU A 358 3.74 -37.83 -5.58
N ILE A 359 2.48 -37.99 -5.17
CA ILE A 359 1.83 -37.11 -4.19
C ILE A 359 1.51 -37.91 -2.94
N THR A 360 2.13 -37.55 -1.82
CA THR A 360 1.83 -38.16 -0.52
C THR A 360 0.80 -37.30 0.23
N ARG A 361 -0.17 -37.97 0.90
CA ARG A 361 -1.20 -37.32 1.73
C ARG A 361 -1.18 -37.90 3.14
N ASP A 362 -0.86 -37.07 4.13
CA ASP A 362 -1.03 -37.40 5.55
C ASP A 362 -2.32 -36.76 6.05
N ILE A 363 -3.27 -37.57 6.47
CA ILE A 363 -4.61 -37.14 6.88
C ILE A 363 -4.75 -37.28 8.40
N THR A 364 -5.08 -36.17 9.06
CA THR A 364 -5.41 -36.15 10.48
C THR A 364 -6.91 -35.94 10.67
N ILE A 365 -7.54 -36.77 11.48
CA ILE A 365 -8.96 -36.73 11.83
C ILE A 365 -9.08 -36.52 13.33
N GLU A 366 -9.54 -35.36 13.76
CA GLU A 366 -9.82 -35.02 15.16
C GLU A 366 -11.30 -35.27 15.46
N GLY A 367 -11.61 -35.71 16.67
CA GLY A 367 -12.96 -35.97 17.14
C GLY A 367 -13.12 -37.35 17.76
N ASP A 368 -14.25 -37.57 18.44
CA ASP A 368 -14.60 -38.85 19.08
C ASP A 368 -15.21 -39.80 18.07
N LEU A 369 -14.36 -40.56 17.39
CA LEU A 369 -14.70 -41.44 16.28
C LEU A 369 -14.17 -42.86 16.53
N SER A 370 -14.99 -43.85 16.24
CA SER A 370 -14.57 -45.24 16.23
C SER A 370 -13.56 -45.51 15.09
N ASP A 371 -12.75 -46.57 15.25
CA ASP A 371 -11.79 -46.99 14.21
C ASP A 371 -12.48 -47.32 12.89
N ALA A 372 -13.66 -47.92 12.91
CA ALA A 372 -14.45 -48.19 11.73
C ALA A 372 -14.88 -46.89 11.01
N ALA A 373 -15.26 -45.86 11.76
CA ALA A 373 -15.59 -44.55 11.18
C ALA A 373 -14.34 -43.86 10.57
N ARG A 374 -13.18 -43.95 11.23
CA ARG A 374 -11.89 -43.44 10.71
C ARG A 374 -11.50 -44.14 9.43
N THR A 375 -11.54 -45.48 9.40
CA THR A 375 -11.26 -46.28 8.19
C THR A 375 -12.21 -45.89 7.04
N ARG A 376 -13.50 -45.73 7.35
CA ARG A 376 -14.46 -45.30 6.35
C ARG A 376 -14.21 -43.91 5.80
N LEU A 377 -13.76 -42.96 6.64
CA LEU A 377 -13.40 -41.63 6.22
C LEU A 377 -12.17 -41.66 5.30
N MET A 378 -11.20 -42.53 5.53
CA MET A 378 -10.06 -42.73 4.61
C MET A 378 -10.52 -43.24 3.24
N ASP A 379 -11.44 -44.24 3.16
CA ASP A 379 -12.06 -44.66 1.86
C ASP A 379 -12.75 -43.48 1.15
N ILE A 380 -13.34 -42.55 1.91
CA ILE A 380 -14.02 -41.36 1.36
C ILE A 380 -13.00 -40.34 0.84
N ALA A 381 -11.86 -40.19 1.50
CA ALA A 381 -10.77 -39.33 1.06
C ALA A 381 -10.32 -39.70 -0.38
N ASP A 382 -10.24 -40.98 -0.69
CA ASP A 382 -9.86 -41.49 -2.02
C ASP A 382 -10.93 -41.28 -3.11
N ARG A 383 -12.15 -40.93 -2.70
CA ARG A 383 -13.26 -40.63 -3.62
C ARG A 383 -13.44 -39.14 -3.87
N CYS A 384 -12.54 -38.28 -3.40
CA CYS A 384 -12.68 -36.88 -3.70
C CYS A 384 -12.51 -36.63 -5.21
N PRO A 385 -13.30 -35.74 -5.83
CA PRO A 385 -13.27 -35.53 -7.29
C PRO A 385 -11.87 -35.19 -7.85
N VAL A 386 -11.06 -34.42 -7.13
CA VAL A 386 -9.70 -34.07 -7.58
C VAL A 386 -8.80 -35.30 -7.54
N HIS A 387 -8.89 -36.16 -6.50
CA HIS A 387 -8.14 -37.41 -6.46
C HIS A 387 -8.52 -38.32 -7.66
N VAL A 388 -9.81 -38.51 -7.92
CA VAL A 388 -10.29 -39.29 -9.05
C VAL A 388 -9.76 -38.72 -10.36
N THR A 389 -9.79 -37.41 -10.55
CA THR A 389 -9.23 -36.75 -11.75
C THR A 389 -7.73 -37.01 -11.91
N LEU A 390 -6.95 -36.86 -10.85
CA LEU A 390 -5.48 -37.03 -10.90
C LEU A 390 -5.06 -38.49 -11.09
N SER A 391 -5.94 -39.48 -10.72
CA SER A 391 -5.69 -40.92 -10.85
C SER A 391 -6.16 -41.50 -12.20
N HIS A 392 -6.69 -40.67 -13.09
CA HIS A 392 -7.18 -41.10 -14.40
C HIS A 392 -6.51 -40.33 -15.53
N GLU A 393 -6.70 -40.75 -16.77
CA GLU A 393 -6.16 -40.05 -17.93
C GLU A 393 -6.70 -38.61 -18.04
N ILE A 394 -5.78 -37.63 -18.13
CA ILE A 394 -6.10 -36.21 -18.35
C ILE A 394 -5.65 -35.84 -19.75
N LYS A 395 -6.56 -35.28 -20.57
CA LYS A 395 -6.23 -34.72 -21.90
C LYS A 395 -6.11 -33.21 -21.83
N ILE A 396 -4.88 -32.71 -22.08
CA ILE A 396 -4.61 -31.28 -22.16
C ILE A 396 -4.63 -30.87 -23.64
N ARG A 397 -5.43 -29.84 -23.96
CA ARG A 397 -5.53 -29.30 -25.31
C ARG A 397 -5.17 -27.79 -25.28
N SER A 398 -4.21 -27.38 -26.09
CA SER A 398 -3.76 -25.99 -26.20
C SER A 398 -4.18 -25.41 -27.55
N ARG A 399 -4.54 -24.11 -27.53
CA ARG A 399 -4.78 -23.32 -28.73
C ARG A 399 -4.23 -21.91 -28.53
N LEU A 400 -3.64 -21.35 -29.58
CA LEU A 400 -3.24 -19.95 -29.59
C LEU A 400 -4.50 -19.09 -29.83
N MET A 401 -4.73 -18.11 -28.95
CA MET A 401 -5.76 -17.09 -29.17
C MET A 401 -5.15 -15.91 -29.93
N PRO A 402 -5.89 -15.28 -30.86
CA PRO A 402 -5.39 -14.14 -31.64
C PRO A 402 -5.11 -12.90 -30.77
#